data_27232bc3d43334574964ec7b58d207f8
#
_entry.id   27232bc3d43334574964ec7b58d207f8
#
_cell.length_a   1.000
_cell.length_b   1.000
_cell.length_c   1.000
_cell.angle_alpha   90.00
_cell.angle_beta   90.00
_cell.angle_gamma   90.00
#
_symmetry.space_group_name_H-M   'P 1'
#
loop_
_entity.id
_entity.type
_entity.pdbx_description
1 polymer ?
#
loop_
_entity_poly.entity_id
_entity_poly.type
_entity_poly.pdbx_seq_one_letter_code
_entity_poly.pdbx_strand_id
1 'polypeptide(L)'
;MTSEERTKRSYERRPYPTTNIAGLVDKGGSLPLLKWMQAVGRPGRSAPQRVLVAGCGTGVEAFVMRRRLPAAEIVAVDFSPRSIAWAQRLERAADGVRPITFRVGDLTDRKIADVVGGDFDLITCHGVLSYLPKPSVVLENLAACLRSGGALYLGVNGEAHPATRLRPWLASFGLAVDELREERRLRELLGLWDALNDDGSGELATMSSSYLGGDVCGPHFNNWSLARWRSEANRVGWEVAGTDVLPMALQLAAERKNDRVLYPAGVGELAARLDQARPAGFHRIMLRRAPAGALAVTRAGEGTRPLHWTGLYSVRFSQSAERRTVKAVFNCAAFHVRFEHELTAGQQLVLRALMAAGVAPDGWTKQWNRTAEGRRLLWLWAGLGVVAVGDAAGAGVRG
;
A
#
# COMPACT_ATOMS: atom_id res chain seq x y z
N MET A 1 31.47 -2.42 -10.24
CA MET A 1 30.38 -1.69 -9.58
C MET A 1 29.09 -2.49 -9.78
N THR A 2 28.46 -2.92 -8.71
CA THR A 2 27.23 -3.70 -8.73
C THR A 2 26.02 -2.86 -9.19
N SER A 3 24.90 -3.50 -9.53
CA SER A 3 23.65 -2.78 -9.86
C SER A 3 23.18 -1.92 -8.70
N GLU A 4 23.32 -2.41 -7.46
CA GLU A 4 22.97 -1.67 -6.26
C GLU A 4 23.82 -0.42 -6.04
N GLU A 5 25.15 -0.51 -6.20
CA GLU A 5 26.05 0.64 -6.12
C GLU A 5 25.74 1.68 -7.20
N ARG A 6 25.37 1.23 -8.42
CA ARG A 6 24.94 2.14 -9.49
C ARG A 6 23.63 2.84 -9.15
N THR A 7 22.67 2.13 -8.57
CA THR A 7 21.39 2.71 -8.10
C THR A 7 21.66 3.79 -7.03
N LYS A 8 22.43 3.46 -6.00
CA LYS A 8 22.81 4.42 -4.95
C LYS A 8 23.49 5.65 -5.52
N ARG A 9 24.45 5.47 -6.42
CA ARG A 9 25.16 6.59 -7.09
C ARG A 9 24.21 7.47 -7.93
N SER A 10 23.22 6.87 -8.60
CA SER A 10 22.24 7.61 -9.39
C SER A 10 21.41 8.55 -8.51
N TYR A 11 20.84 8.03 -7.44
CA TYR A 11 20.01 8.83 -6.50
C TYR A 11 20.84 9.84 -5.71
N GLU A 12 22.08 9.53 -5.34
CA GLU A 12 22.98 10.50 -4.72
C GLU A 12 23.30 11.68 -5.64
N ARG A 13 23.47 11.43 -6.95
CA ARG A 13 23.67 12.51 -7.92
C ARG A 13 22.42 13.31 -8.20
N ARG A 14 21.24 12.67 -8.16
CA ARG A 14 19.93 13.25 -8.48
C ARG A 14 18.92 12.87 -7.41
N PRO A 15 18.93 13.58 -6.26
CA PRO A 15 17.91 13.38 -5.22
C PRO A 15 16.50 13.46 -5.80
N TYR A 16 15.58 12.62 -5.31
CA TYR A 16 14.23 12.51 -5.85
C TYR A 16 13.16 12.55 -4.75
N PRO A 17 12.04 13.24 -5.01
CA PRO A 17 11.84 14.28 -6.03
C PRO A 17 12.49 15.61 -5.60
N THR A 18 12.85 16.49 -6.56
CA THR A 18 13.41 17.81 -6.27
C THR A 18 12.51 18.97 -6.68
N THR A 19 11.45 18.69 -7.44
CA THR A 19 10.51 19.69 -7.95
C THR A 19 9.11 19.46 -7.40
N ASN A 20 8.37 20.55 -7.23
CA ASN A 20 6.95 20.53 -6.81
C ASN A 20 6.68 19.74 -5.50
N ILE A 21 7.60 19.74 -4.56
CA ILE A 21 7.45 18.97 -3.31
C ILE A 21 6.21 19.43 -2.54
N ALA A 22 5.97 20.74 -2.43
CA ALA A 22 4.78 21.27 -1.76
C ALA A 22 3.48 20.74 -2.42
N GLY A 23 3.38 20.79 -3.74
CA GLY A 23 2.22 20.25 -4.47
C GLY A 23 2.04 18.75 -4.30
N LEU A 24 3.14 17.98 -4.21
CA LEU A 24 3.09 16.54 -3.91
C LEU A 24 2.59 16.28 -2.48
N VAL A 25 3.04 17.06 -1.51
CA VAL A 25 2.57 16.97 -0.11
C VAL A 25 1.10 17.37 -0.01
N ASP A 26 0.66 18.44 -0.71
CA ASP A 26 -0.72 18.90 -0.74
C ASP A 26 -1.68 17.87 -1.34
N LYS A 27 -1.27 17.19 -2.40
CA LYS A 27 -2.01 16.07 -2.98
C LYS A 27 -2.01 14.81 -2.09
N GLY A 28 -1.31 14.83 -0.95
CA GLY A 28 -1.13 13.68 -0.09
C GLY A 28 0.02 12.77 -0.53
N GLY A 29 0.88 13.27 -1.41
CA GLY A 29 2.04 12.51 -1.92
C GLY A 29 1.62 11.20 -2.58
N SER A 30 2.40 10.16 -2.31
CA SER A 30 2.14 8.80 -2.79
C SER A 30 1.25 7.97 -1.83
N LEU A 31 0.77 8.53 -0.72
CA LEU A 31 -0.02 7.85 0.31
C LEU A 31 -1.46 8.40 0.44
N PRO A 32 -2.26 8.44 -0.65
CA PRO A 32 -3.60 9.02 -0.60
C PRO A 32 -4.57 8.20 0.28
N LEU A 33 -4.28 6.92 0.50
CA LEU A 33 -5.18 5.95 1.13
C LEU A 33 -4.79 5.63 2.59
N LEU A 34 -4.16 6.57 3.31
CA LEU A 34 -3.65 6.35 4.66
C LEU A 34 -4.71 5.77 5.61
N LYS A 35 -5.95 6.26 5.59
CA LYS A 35 -7.04 5.72 6.42
C LYS A 35 -7.33 4.25 6.11
N TRP A 36 -7.35 3.90 4.83
CA TRP A 36 -7.53 2.52 4.40
C TRP A 36 -6.36 1.64 4.86
N MET A 37 -5.14 2.11 4.68
CA MET A 37 -3.94 1.37 5.12
C MET A 37 -3.96 1.11 6.64
N GLN A 38 -4.35 2.10 7.43
CA GLN A 38 -4.51 1.92 8.88
C GLN A 38 -5.61 0.91 9.22
N ALA A 39 -6.77 1.04 8.58
CA ALA A 39 -7.92 0.19 8.86
C ALA A 39 -7.67 -1.29 8.52
N VAL A 40 -7.09 -1.59 7.35
CA VAL A 40 -6.83 -2.97 6.92
C VAL A 40 -5.55 -3.55 7.49
N GLY A 41 -4.52 -2.72 7.70
CA GLY A 41 -3.24 -3.15 8.24
C GLY A 41 -3.23 -3.29 9.76
N ARG A 42 -4.00 -2.47 10.46
CA ARG A 42 -4.04 -2.38 11.92
C ARG A 42 -5.47 -2.32 12.44
N PRO A 43 -6.30 -3.33 12.14
CA PRO A 43 -7.72 -3.31 12.52
C PRO A 43 -7.90 -3.20 14.04
N GLY A 44 -8.82 -2.33 14.47
CA GLY A 44 -9.11 -2.10 15.89
C GLY A 44 -8.01 -1.37 16.68
N ARG A 45 -6.96 -0.90 16.01
CA ARG A 45 -5.88 -0.13 16.65
C ARG A 45 -6.13 1.38 16.53
N SER A 46 -5.67 2.11 17.54
CA SER A 46 -5.59 3.58 17.48
C SER A 46 -4.71 4.06 16.34
N ALA A 47 -4.74 5.36 16.03
CA ALA A 47 -3.82 5.96 15.09
C ALA A 47 -2.35 5.60 15.44
N PRO A 48 -1.48 5.37 14.43
CA PRO A 48 -0.08 5.09 14.69
C PRO A 48 0.56 6.21 15.51
N GLN A 49 1.31 5.81 16.55
CA GLN A 49 2.04 6.73 17.41
C GLN A 49 3.51 6.83 16.97
N ARG A 50 4.05 5.78 16.33
CA ARG A 50 5.41 5.74 15.85
C ARG A 50 5.46 5.21 14.42
N VAL A 51 6.00 6.00 13.49
CA VAL A 51 5.99 5.73 12.06
C VAL A 51 7.41 5.78 11.50
N LEU A 52 7.79 4.77 10.74
CA LEU A 52 9.02 4.79 9.93
C LEU A 52 8.67 5.04 8.46
N VAL A 53 9.31 6.03 7.86
CA VAL A 53 9.30 6.26 6.41
C VAL A 53 10.61 5.74 5.84
N ALA A 54 10.57 4.56 5.24
CA ALA A 54 11.72 3.83 4.73
C ALA A 54 11.98 4.17 3.25
N GLY A 55 13.16 4.74 2.95
CA GLY A 55 13.49 5.28 1.63
C GLY A 55 12.77 6.60 1.37
N CYS A 56 12.90 7.55 2.28
CA CYS A 56 12.13 8.79 2.27
C CYS A 56 12.53 9.78 1.16
N GLY A 57 13.66 9.57 0.47
CA GLY A 57 14.20 10.49 -0.52
C GLY A 57 14.32 11.91 0.05
N THR A 58 13.81 12.90 -0.66
CA THR A 58 13.78 14.31 -0.25
C THR A 58 12.65 14.64 0.75
N GLY A 59 11.95 13.65 1.29
CA GLY A 59 11.06 13.78 2.44
C GLY A 59 9.57 13.90 2.14
N VAL A 60 9.11 13.83 0.88
CA VAL A 60 7.68 14.02 0.53
C VAL A 60 6.75 13.18 1.41
N GLU A 61 7.00 11.87 1.51
CA GLU A 61 6.14 11.00 2.31
C GLU A 61 6.23 11.26 3.81
N ALA A 62 7.41 11.64 4.30
CA ALA A 62 7.58 12.02 5.69
C ALA A 62 6.75 13.27 6.03
N PHE A 63 6.70 14.27 5.13
CA PHE A 63 5.86 15.45 5.29
C PHE A 63 4.36 15.12 5.19
N VAL A 64 3.97 14.21 4.27
CA VAL A 64 2.58 13.72 4.19
C VAL A 64 2.19 13.03 5.50
N MET A 65 3.06 12.16 6.04
CA MET A 65 2.81 11.50 7.33
C MET A 65 2.70 12.50 8.47
N ARG A 66 3.58 13.51 8.54
CA ARG A 66 3.51 14.58 9.54
C ARG A 66 2.17 15.32 9.49
N ARG A 67 1.71 15.65 8.29
CA ARG A 67 0.43 16.35 8.10
C ARG A 67 -0.78 15.49 8.49
N ARG A 68 -0.72 14.19 8.20
CA ARG A 68 -1.82 13.24 8.45
C ARG A 68 -1.84 12.69 9.88
N LEU A 69 -0.69 12.63 10.52
CA LEU A 69 -0.47 12.08 11.85
C LEU A 69 0.34 13.07 12.70
N PRO A 70 -0.22 14.24 13.03
CA PRO A 70 0.55 15.32 13.69
C PRO A 70 1.06 14.92 15.07
N ALA A 71 0.39 13.98 15.76
CA ALA A 71 0.79 13.49 17.07
C ALA A 71 1.85 12.38 17.03
N ALA A 72 2.07 11.72 15.88
CA ALA A 72 2.98 10.60 15.78
C ALA A 72 4.46 11.04 15.84
N GLU A 73 5.31 10.20 16.41
CA GLU A 73 6.75 10.25 16.18
C GLU A 73 7.05 9.73 14.78
N ILE A 74 7.73 10.53 13.95
CA ILE A 74 8.10 10.13 12.59
C ILE A 74 9.62 10.06 12.50
N VAL A 75 10.11 8.88 12.14
CA VAL A 75 11.47 8.63 11.73
C VAL A 75 11.49 8.42 10.23
N ALA A 76 12.38 9.09 9.51
CA ALA A 76 12.53 8.98 8.06
C ALA A 76 13.97 8.62 7.73
N VAL A 77 14.18 7.60 6.90
CA VAL A 77 15.50 7.11 6.56
C VAL A 77 15.69 7.01 5.05
N ASP A 78 16.86 7.40 4.59
CA ASP A 78 17.31 7.21 3.21
C ASP A 78 18.81 6.95 3.20
N PHE A 79 19.30 6.18 2.22
CA PHE A 79 20.73 5.90 2.11
C PHE A 79 21.54 7.12 1.64
N SER A 80 20.89 8.11 0.96
CA SER A 80 21.53 9.28 0.39
C SER A 80 21.65 10.42 1.41
N PRO A 81 22.86 10.76 1.89
CA PRO A 81 23.08 11.93 2.72
C PRO A 81 22.58 13.22 2.07
N ARG A 82 22.67 13.30 0.73
CA ARG A 82 22.22 14.46 -0.02
C ARG A 82 20.70 14.62 0.00
N SER A 83 19.96 13.52 -0.14
CA SER A 83 18.49 13.50 -0.02
C SER A 83 18.06 13.91 1.39
N ILE A 84 18.70 13.36 2.42
CA ILE A 84 18.43 13.71 3.82
C ILE A 84 18.72 15.19 4.11
N ALA A 85 19.86 15.71 3.64
CA ALA A 85 20.18 17.13 3.81
C ALA A 85 19.16 18.05 3.10
N TRP A 86 18.59 17.59 1.98
CA TRP A 86 17.50 18.30 1.29
C TRP A 86 16.22 18.29 2.12
N ALA A 87 15.79 17.14 2.60
CA ALA A 87 14.60 16.99 3.45
C ALA A 87 14.69 17.83 4.71
N GLN A 88 15.83 17.84 5.40
CA GLN A 88 16.08 18.65 6.60
C GLN A 88 16.03 20.16 6.31
N ARG A 89 16.48 20.61 5.14
CA ARG A 89 16.35 22.03 4.75
C ARG A 89 14.90 22.42 4.54
N LEU A 90 14.11 21.56 3.90
CA LEU A 90 12.67 21.81 3.70
C LEU A 90 11.92 21.83 5.02
N GLU A 91 12.25 20.94 5.95
CA GLU A 91 11.64 20.90 7.27
C GLU A 91 11.87 22.18 8.06
N ARG A 92 13.11 22.70 8.06
CA ARG A 92 13.44 23.96 8.75
C ARG A 92 12.67 25.18 8.23
N ALA A 93 12.19 25.11 7.00
CA ALA A 93 11.35 26.15 6.40
C ALA A 93 9.87 26.06 6.80
N ALA A 94 9.47 24.97 7.48
CA ALA A 94 8.10 24.71 7.91
C ALA A 94 7.95 25.00 9.41
N ASP A 95 7.49 26.21 9.76
CA ASP A 95 7.31 26.62 11.16
C ASP A 95 6.16 25.85 11.86
N GLY A 96 6.35 25.63 13.17
CA GLY A 96 5.27 25.21 14.09
C GLY A 96 4.86 23.72 14.03
N VAL A 97 5.61 22.87 13.35
CA VAL A 97 5.30 21.44 13.22
C VAL A 97 6.24 20.59 14.08
N ARG A 98 5.72 19.53 14.71
CA ARG A 98 6.56 18.57 15.42
C ARG A 98 7.66 18.04 14.49
N PRO A 99 8.94 18.04 14.88
CA PRO A 99 10.06 17.69 14.01
C PRO A 99 10.00 16.21 13.57
N ILE A 100 10.52 15.94 12.37
CA ILE A 100 10.75 14.61 11.84
C ILE A 100 12.21 14.23 12.13
N THR A 101 12.43 13.01 12.59
CA THR A 101 13.79 12.51 12.81
C THR A 101 14.33 11.93 11.50
N PHE A 102 15.15 12.68 10.78
CA PHE A 102 15.82 12.21 9.57
C PHE A 102 17.12 11.48 9.90
N ARG A 103 17.35 10.32 9.26
CA ARG A 103 18.53 9.46 9.42
C ARG A 103 19.10 9.08 8.05
N VAL A 104 20.43 9.01 7.98
CA VAL A 104 21.10 8.35 6.85
C VAL A 104 21.28 6.88 7.21
N GLY A 105 20.78 5.97 6.35
CA GLY A 105 20.87 4.54 6.60
C GLY A 105 20.44 3.72 5.38
N ASP A 106 21.06 2.59 5.21
CA ASP A 106 20.82 1.66 4.11
C ASP A 106 19.83 0.58 4.53
N LEU A 107 18.69 0.49 3.88
CA LEU A 107 17.66 -0.52 4.17
C LEU A 107 18.13 -1.96 3.90
N THR A 108 19.19 -2.14 3.11
CA THR A 108 19.80 -3.45 2.85
C THR A 108 20.74 -3.90 3.98
N ASP A 109 21.14 -2.99 4.86
CA ASP A 109 21.96 -3.32 6.03
C ASP A 109 21.09 -3.98 7.12
N ARG A 110 21.52 -5.16 7.60
CA ARG A 110 20.85 -5.86 8.70
C ARG A 110 20.84 -5.09 10.03
N LYS A 111 21.72 -4.12 10.16
CA LYS A 111 21.80 -3.23 11.34
C LYS A 111 20.94 -1.96 11.21
N ILE A 112 20.07 -1.89 10.22
CA ILE A 112 19.22 -0.69 10.02
C ILE A 112 18.39 -0.36 11.28
N ALA A 113 17.99 -1.37 12.05
CA ALA A 113 17.27 -1.16 13.31
C ALA A 113 18.10 -0.37 14.35
N ASP A 114 19.44 -0.48 14.34
CA ASP A 114 20.32 0.30 15.22
C ASP A 114 20.33 1.78 14.84
N VAL A 115 20.07 2.09 13.56
CA VAL A 115 20.02 3.46 13.03
C VAL A 115 18.67 4.12 13.27
N VAL A 116 17.57 3.40 13.01
CA VAL A 116 16.21 3.96 13.04
C VAL A 116 15.47 3.68 14.34
N GLY A 117 15.92 2.71 15.11
CA GLY A 117 15.21 2.13 16.26
C GLY A 117 14.19 1.09 15.86
N GLY A 118 13.40 0.64 16.84
CA GLY A 118 12.37 -0.38 16.67
C GLY A 118 10.99 0.08 17.11
N ASP A 119 10.08 -0.89 17.29
CA ASP A 119 8.72 -0.72 17.81
C ASP A 119 7.82 0.23 16.99
N PHE A 120 8.01 0.26 15.68
CA PHE A 120 7.14 1.05 14.81
C PHE A 120 5.75 0.42 14.66
N ASP A 121 4.74 1.26 14.76
CA ASP A 121 3.34 0.91 14.51
C ASP A 121 3.06 0.70 13.02
N LEU A 122 3.63 1.58 12.23
CA LEU A 122 3.47 1.63 10.79
C LEU A 122 4.83 1.91 10.17
N ILE A 123 5.18 1.13 9.18
CA ILE A 123 6.30 1.40 8.28
C ILE A 123 5.73 1.68 6.90
N THR A 124 6.24 2.71 6.24
CA THR A 124 5.95 2.96 4.82
C THR A 124 7.22 2.82 4.01
N CYS A 125 7.10 2.15 2.85
CA CYS A 125 8.19 1.96 1.92
C CYS A 125 7.61 2.08 0.50
N HIS A 126 7.76 3.25 -0.12
CA HIS A 126 7.11 3.59 -1.38
C HIS A 126 8.14 3.94 -2.46
N GLY A 127 8.06 3.23 -3.61
CA GLY A 127 8.96 3.48 -4.73
C GLY A 127 10.42 3.09 -4.47
N VAL A 128 10.69 2.14 -3.56
CA VAL A 128 12.06 1.75 -3.17
C VAL A 128 12.39 0.34 -3.63
N LEU A 129 11.59 -0.65 -3.24
CA LEU A 129 11.92 -2.06 -3.47
C LEU A 129 11.95 -2.44 -4.95
N SER A 130 11.25 -1.68 -5.78
CA SER A 130 11.27 -1.85 -7.24
C SER A 130 12.66 -1.62 -7.86
N TYR A 131 13.54 -0.94 -7.16
CA TYR A 131 14.87 -0.55 -7.66
C TYR A 131 16.01 -1.30 -6.97
N LEU A 132 15.69 -2.32 -6.15
CA LEU A 132 16.66 -3.10 -5.40
C LEU A 132 16.76 -4.54 -5.93
N PRO A 133 17.97 -5.09 -6.10
CA PRO A 133 18.16 -6.46 -6.61
C PRO A 133 17.57 -7.55 -5.69
N LYS A 134 17.52 -7.29 -4.38
CA LYS A 134 17.10 -8.25 -3.35
C LYS A 134 16.07 -7.61 -2.40
N PRO A 135 14.83 -7.39 -2.85
CA PRO A 135 13.82 -6.73 -2.02
C PRO A 135 13.45 -7.50 -0.74
N SER A 136 13.58 -8.83 -0.73
CA SER A 136 13.32 -9.65 0.46
C SER A 136 14.25 -9.32 1.63
N VAL A 137 15.50 -8.95 1.38
CA VAL A 137 16.43 -8.52 2.45
C VAL A 137 15.88 -7.29 3.17
N VAL A 138 15.37 -6.32 2.41
CA VAL A 138 14.76 -5.12 3.01
C VAL A 138 13.49 -5.47 3.78
N LEU A 139 12.65 -6.37 3.24
CA LEU A 139 11.45 -6.83 3.95
C LEU A 139 11.78 -7.52 5.28
N GLU A 140 12.86 -8.32 5.34
CA GLU A 140 13.35 -8.93 6.58
C GLU A 140 13.82 -7.85 7.58
N ASN A 141 14.63 -6.91 7.12
CA ASN A 141 15.16 -5.82 7.95
C ASN A 141 14.05 -4.93 8.51
N LEU A 142 13.05 -4.57 7.69
CA LEU A 142 11.90 -3.78 8.13
C LEU A 142 11.02 -4.56 9.12
N ALA A 143 10.97 -5.89 9.01
CA ALA A 143 10.26 -6.72 9.98
C ALA A 143 10.85 -6.63 11.38
N ALA A 144 12.17 -6.49 11.50
CA ALA A 144 12.85 -6.31 12.78
C ALA A 144 12.57 -4.96 13.43
N CYS A 145 12.22 -3.94 12.64
CA CYS A 145 11.87 -2.61 13.14
C CYS A 145 10.39 -2.50 13.59
N LEU A 146 9.55 -3.47 13.22
CA LEU A 146 8.11 -3.40 13.45
C LEU A 146 7.73 -4.02 14.80
N ARG A 147 6.86 -3.36 15.56
CA ARG A 147 6.30 -3.97 16.78
C ARG A 147 5.26 -5.06 16.45
N SER A 148 4.93 -5.86 17.43
CA SER A 148 3.82 -6.82 17.33
C SER A 148 2.50 -6.14 16.96
N GLY A 149 1.80 -6.64 15.93
CA GLY A 149 0.58 -6.06 15.39
C GLY A 149 0.78 -4.75 14.63
N GLY A 150 2.02 -4.40 14.28
CA GLY A 150 2.32 -3.32 13.35
C GLY A 150 2.09 -3.73 11.90
N ALA A 151 2.12 -2.76 10.99
CA ALA A 151 1.89 -2.98 9.56
C ALA A 151 2.94 -2.29 8.69
N LEU A 152 3.19 -2.87 7.50
CA LEU A 152 4.04 -2.29 6.47
C LEU A 152 3.19 -1.94 5.25
N TYR A 153 3.18 -0.67 4.87
CA TYR A 153 2.72 -0.24 3.57
C TYR A 153 3.86 -0.34 2.55
N LEU A 154 3.58 -0.96 1.43
CA LEU A 154 4.51 -1.14 0.33
C LEU A 154 3.93 -0.56 -0.96
N GLY A 155 4.64 0.40 -1.57
CA GLY A 155 4.37 0.91 -2.90
C GLY A 155 5.44 0.42 -3.88
N VAL A 156 5.05 -0.36 -4.91
CA VAL A 156 5.99 -1.00 -5.84
C VAL A 156 5.46 -1.04 -7.27
N ASN A 157 6.37 -1.10 -8.23
CA ASN A 157 6.02 -1.18 -9.63
C ASN A 157 5.35 -2.52 -9.96
N GLY A 158 4.35 -2.44 -10.84
CA GLY A 158 3.67 -3.59 -11.44
C GLY A 158 4.15 -3.89 -12.86
N GLU A 159 3.66 -4.98 -13.43
CA GLU A 159 4.05 -5.42 -14.79
C GLU A 159 3.68 -4.41 -15.88
N ALA A 160 2.58 -3.68 -15.71
CA ALA A 160 2.16 -2.63 -16.65
C ALA A 160 2.84 -1.28 -16.39
N HIS A 161 3.89 -1.23 -15.55
CA HIS A 161 4.68 0.01 -15.37
C HIS A 161 5.24 0.48 -16.72
N PRO A 162 5.15 1.77 -17.08
CA PRO A 162 5.57 2.28 -18.38
C PRO A 162 6.98 1.85 -18.78
N ALA A 163 7.91 1.81 -17.84
CA ALA A 163 9.30 1.38 -18.08
C ALA A 163 9.40 -0.05 -18.64
N THR A 164 8.42 -0.93 -18.40
CA THR A 164 8.43 -2.31 -18.94
C THR A 164 8.46 -2.34 -20.46
N ARG A 165 7.71 -1.46 -21.12
CA ARG A 165 7.67 -1.34 -22.58
C ARG A 165 8.64 -0.31 -23.12
N LEU A 166 8.77 0.81 -22.40
CA LEU A 166 9.56 1.95 -22.81
C LEU A 166 11.06 1.63 -22.87
N ARG A 167 11.62 0.95 -21.88
CA ARG A 167 13.07 0.68 -21.83
C ARG A 167 13.58 -0.20 -22.98
N PRO A 168 12.95 -1.35 -23.34
CA PRO A 168 13.34 -2.11 -24.52
C PRO A 168 13.24 -1.28 -25.81
N TRP A 169 12.21 -0.45 -25.93
CA TRP A 169 12.03 0.43 -27.07
C TRP A 169 13.14 1.49 -27.17
N LEU A 170 13.49 2.17 -26.09
CA LEU A 170 14.62 3.10 -26.03
C LEU A 170 15.96 2.41 -26.37
N ALA A 171 16.15 1.20 -25.85
CA ALA A 171 17.35 0.41 -26.14
C ALA A 171 17.46 0.03 -27.62
N SER A 172 16.35 -0.17 -28.33
CA SER A 172 16.35 -0.45 -29.78
C SER A 172 16.89 0.71 -30.63
N PHE A 173 16.89 1.94 -30.10
CA PHE A 173 17.56 3.10 -30.69
C PHE A 173 19.01 3.27 -30.23
N GLY A 174 19.57 2.28 -29.54
CA GLY A 174 20.94 2.31 -29.03
C GLY A 174 21.14 3.24 -27.82
N LEU A 175 20.04 3.65 -27.12
CA LEU A 175 20.14 4.46 -25.92
C LEU A 175 20.48 3.57 -24.71
N ALA A 176 21.47 3.96 -23.92
CA ALA A 176 21.74 3.31 -22.63
C ALA A 176 20.63 3.66 -21.63
N VAL A 177 19.92 2.62 -21.13
CA VAL A 177 18.78 2.78 -20.21
C VAL A 177 19.11 2.40 -18.76
N ASP A 178 20.37 2.06 -18.49
CA ASP A 178 20.87 1.73 -17.14
C ASP A 178 21.45 2.94 -16.38
N GLU A 179 21.63 4.05 -17.08
CA GLU A 179 22.07 5.34 -16.54
C GLU A 179 21.61 6.47 -17.45
N LEU A 180 21.16 7.58 -16.88
CA LEU A 180 20.82 8.78 -17.65
C LEU A 180 22.11 9.49 -18.11
N ARG A 181 22.57 9.20 -19.33
CA ARG A 181 23.77 9.78 -19.95
C ARG A 181 23.44 10.77 -21.06
N GLU A 182 22.51 10.43 -21.93
CA GLU A 182 22.13 11.18 -23.12
C GLU A 182 20.74 11.81 -22.95
N GLU A 183 20.59 12.70 -21.95
CA GLU A 183 19.29 13.23 -21.56
C GLU A 183 18.56 13.93 -22.73
N ARG A 184 19.25 14.69 -23.55
CA ARG A 184 18.65 15.36 -24.71
C ARG A 184 18.03 14.35 -25.67
N ARG A 185 18.80 13.34 -26.10
CA ARG A 185 18.33 12.28 -27.00
C ARG A 185 17.19 11.45 -26.37
N LEU A 186 17.29 11.19 -25.08
CA LEU A 186 16.18 10.55 -24.34
C LEU A 186 14.90 11.37 -24.46
N ARG A 187 14.95 12.69 -24.22
CA ARG A 187 13.76 13.56 -24.31
C ARG A 187 13.17 13.61 -25.71
N GLU A 188 14.00 13.62 -26.75
CA GLU A 188 13.55 13.56 -28.14
C GLU A 188 12.79 12.24 -28.42
N LEU A 189 13.32 11.10 -27.95
CA LEU A 189 12.65 9.81 -28.08
C LEU A 189 11.39 9.72 -27.20
N LEU A 190 11.39 10.27 -26.00
CA LEU A 190 10.20 10.32 -25.15
C LEU A 190 9.09 11.16 -25.78
N GLY A 191 9.41 12.28 -26.43
CA GLY A 191 8.40 13.07 -27.18
C GLY A 191 7.76 12.26 -28.32
N LEU A 192 8.54 11.44 -29.01
CA LEU A 192 8.00 10.51 -30.01
C LEU A 192 7.14 9.41 -29.36
N TRP A 193 7.60 8.86 -28.23
CA TRP A 193 6.83 7.86 -27.48
C TRP A 193 5.49 8.41 -27.01
N ASP A 194 5.47 9.60 -26.42
CA ASP A 194 4.26 10.28 -25.95
C ASP A 194 3.27 10.49 -27.11
N ALA A 195 3.75 10.97 -28.26
CA ALA A 195 2.92 11.15 -29.45
C ALA A 195 2.32 9.87 -30.01
N LEU A 196 3.02 8.72 -29.88
CA LEU A 196 2.54 7.41 -30.35
C LEU A 196 1.63 6.70 -29.34
N ASN A 197 1.69 7.06 -28.07
CA ASN A 197 0.97 6.41 -26.97
C ASN A 197 0.11 7.44 -26.19
N ASP A 198 -0.60 8.30 -26.90
CA ASP A 198 -1.48 9.32 -26.29
C ASP A 198 -2.67 8.65 -25.55
N ASP A 199 -2.36 8.10 -24.38
CA ASP A 199 -3.32 7.48 -23.44
C ASP A 199 -3.62 8.38 -22.23
N GLY A 200 -3.19 9.64 -22.26
CA GLY A 200 -3.33 10.58 -21.15
C GLY A 200 -2.40 10.30 -19.97
N SER A 201 -1.38 9.44 -20.13
CA SER A 201 -0.42 9.11 -19.06
C SER A 201 0.56 10.24 -18.72
N GLY A 202 0.49 11.34 -19.43
CA GLY A 202 1.32 12.53 -19.26
C GLY A 202 2.52 12.57 -20.21
N GLU A 203 3.11 13.75 -20.35
CA GLU A 203 4.27 13.98 -21.22
C GLU A 203 5.56 13.54 -20.50
N LEU A 204 6.00 12.33 -20.72
CA LEU A 204 7.26 11.80 -20.16
C LEU A 204 8.46 12.67 -20.55
N ALA A 205 8.44 13.23 -21.76
CA ALA A 205 9.49 14.13 -22.25
C ALA A 205 9.68 15.38 -21.37
N THR A 206 8.64 15.82 -20.63
CA THR A 206 8.67 17.01 -19.76
C THR A 206 9.05 16.70 -18.32
N MET A 207 9.15 15.42 -17.95
CA MET A 207 9.48 15.01 -16.59
C MET A 207 10.87 15.49 -16.14
N SER A 208 11.04 15.67 -14.84
CA SER A 208 12.32 16.11 -14.28
C SER A 208 13.46 15.12 -14.55
N SER A 209 14.70 15.61 -14.63
CA SER A 209 15.90 14.76 -14.80
C SER A 209 16.03 13.74 -13.66
N SER A 210 15.56 14.05 -12.45
CA SER A 210 15.53 13.12 -11.32
C SER A 210 14.53 11.98 -11.55
N TYR A 211 13.34 12.28 -12.10
CA TYR A 211 12.37 11.26 -12.51
C TYR A 211 12.94 10.39 -13.63
N LEU A 212 13.45 11.00 -14.71
CA LEU A 212 14.02 10.24 -15.82
C LEU A 212 15.18 9.34 -15.39
N GLY A 213 16.01 9.81 -14.47
CA GLY A 213 17.15 9.04 -13.94
C GLY A 213 16.76 7.95 -12.94
N GLY A 214 15.60 8.06 -12.29
CA GLY A 214 15.09 7.07 -11.32
C GLY A 214 14.11 6.08 -11.97
N ASP A 215 13.06 6.60 -12.60
CA ASP A 215 11.90 5.80 -13.05
C ASP A 215 11.98 5.35 -14.52
N VAL A 216 12.90 5.92 -15.33
CA VAL A 216 13.10 5.54 -16.74
C VAL A 216 14.48 4.94 -16.98
N CYS A 217 15.55 5.63 -16.58
CA CYS A 217 16.93 5.22 -16.80
C CYS A 217 17.59 4.83 -15.47
N GLY A 218 17.45 3.60 -15.07
CA GLY A 218 18.07 3.08 -13.84
C GLY A 218 18.67 1.70 -14.04
N PRO A 219 19.64 1.29 -13.21
CA PRO A 219 20.36 0.03 -13.39
C PRO A 219 19.54 -1.21 -13.01
N HIS A 220 18.42 -1.04 -12.29
CA HIS A 220 17.59 -2.16 -11.84
C HIS A 220 16.12 -1.77 -11.72
N PHE A 221 15.24 -2.66 -12.19
CA PHE A 221 13.78 -2.53 -12.10
C PHE A 221 13.13 -3.86 -11.81
N ASN A 222 12.32 -3.91 -10.76
CA ASN A 222 11.41 -5.00 -10.44
C ASN A 222 9.98 -4.56 -10.80
N ASN A 223 9.64 -4.65 -12.07
CA ASN A 223 8.27 -4.43 -12.53
C ASN A 223 7.55 -5.79 -12.50
N TRP A 224 7.10 -6.18 -11.31
CA TRP A 224 6.59 -7.52 -11.05
C TRP A 224 5.08 -7.53 -10.88
N SER A 225 4.46 -8.68 -11.24
CA SER A 225 3.07 -8.94 -10.89
C SER A 225 2.87 -8.93 -9.38
N LEU A 226 1.64 -8.68 -8.97
CA LEU A 226 1.26 -8.77 -7.56
C LEU A 226 1.49 -10.16 -6.98
N ALA A 227 1.30 -11.21 -7.81
CA ALA A 227 1.61 -12.59 -7.42
C ALA A 227 3.07 -12.76 -7.01
N ARG A 228 4.01 -12.17 -7.76
CA ARG A 228 5.44 -12.24 -7.45
C ARG A 228 5.80 -11.43 -6.22
N TRP A 229 5.28 -10.20 -6.09
CA TRP A 229 5.47 -9.40 -4.87
C TRP A 229 4.94 -10.11 -3.62
N ARG A 230 3.76 -10.73 -3.72
CA ARG A 230 3.19 -11.55 -2.65
C ARG A 230 4.10 -12.74 -2.31
N SER A 231 4.63 -13.44 -3.30
CA SER A 231 5.55 -14.58 -3.08
C SER A 231 6.82 -14.15 -2.34
N GLU A 232 7.44 -13.03 -2.74
CA GLU A 232 8.61 -12.49 -2.07
C GLU A 232 8.30 -12.10 -0.61
N ALA A 233 7.16 -11.46 -0.37
CA ALA A 233 6.73 -11.10 0.97
C ALA A 233 6.44 -12.32 1.85
N ASN A 234 5.71 -13.30 1.32
CA ASN A 234 5.38 -14.55 2.05
C ASN A 234 6.63 -15.33 2.46
N ARG A 235 7.66 -15.37 1.61
CA ARG A 235 8.91 -16.09 1.89
C ARG A 235 9.61 -15.60 3.16
N VAL A 236 9.41 -14.35 3.52
CA VAL A 236 10.01 -13.73 4.72
C VAL A 236 8.97 -13.42 5.80
N GLY A 237 7.85 -14.14 5.77
CA GLY A 237 6.84 -14.17 6.84
C GLY A 237 5.88 -12.97 6.86
N TRP A 238 5.68 -12.31 5.72
CA TRP A 238 4.63 -11.31 5.55
C TRP A 238 3.39 -11.90 4.87
N GLU A 239 2.21 -11.42 5.22
CA GLU A 239 0.97 -11.70 4.53
C GLU A 239 0.36 -10.42 3.96
N VAL A 240 -0.30 -10.53 2.80
CA VAL A 240 -1.05 -9.43 2.20
C VAL A 240 -2.36 -9.24 2.96
N ALA A 241 -2.49 -8.13 3.66
CA ALA A 241 -3.71 -7.74 4.37
C ALA A 241 -4.71 -7.03 3.46
N GLY A 242 -4.24 -6.36 2.41
CA GLY A 242 -5.08 -5.68 1.45
C GLY A 242 -4.26 -5.03 0.32
N THR A 243 -4.95 -4.68 -0.76
CA THR A 243 -4.39 -3.91 -1.88
C THR A 243 -5.45 -2.94 -2.39
N ASP A 244 -5.03 -1.85 -3.03
CA ASP A 244 -5.93 -0.83 -3.57
C ASP A 244 -6.76 -1.30 -4.78
N VAL A 245 -6.35 -2.37 -5.44
CA VAL A 245 -7.09 -2.93 -6.60
C VAL A 245 -8.36 -3.69 -6.19
N LEU A 246 -8.39 -4.24 -4.97
CA LEU A 246 -9.49 -5.12 -4.52
C LEU A 246 -10.85 -4.41 -4.46
N PRO A 247 -10.99 -3.21 -3.86
CA PRO A 247 -12.29 -2.59 -3.71
C PRO A 247 -13.03 -2.37 -5.04
N MET A 248 -12.32 -1.86 -6.04
CA MET A 248 -12.92 -1.61 -7.37
C MET A 248 -13.29 -2.91 -8.10
N ALA A 249 -12.39 -3.89 -8.09
CA ALA A 249 -12.61 -5.16 -8.80
C ALA A 249 -13.74 -5.98 -8.16
N LEU A 250 -13.81 -6.00 -6.83
CA LEU A 250 -14.89 -6.69 -6.11
C LEU A 250 -16.22 -5.97 -6.24
N GLN A 251 -16.24 -4.64 -6.31
CA GLN A 251 -17.46 -3.90 -6.63
C GLN A 251 -18.01 -4.34 -7.99
N LEU A 252 -17.18 -4.32 -9.03
CA LEU A 252 -17.59 -4.74 -10.38
C LEU A 252 -18.08 -6.19 -10.40
N ALA A 253 -17.42 -7.10 -9.69
CA ALA A 253 -17.84 -8.48 -9.57
C ALA A 253 -19.19 -8.62 -8.85
N ALA A 254 -19.42 -7.88 -7.79
CA ALA A 254 -20.67 -7.87 -7.05
C ALA A 254 -21.82 -7.31 -7.88
N GLU A 255 -21.62 -6.20 -8.59
CA GLU A 255 -22.60 -5.59 -9.49
C GLU A 255 -23.03 -6.55 -10.61
N ARG A 256 -22.08 -7.34 -11.13
CA ARG A 256 -22.33 -8.36 -12.18
C ARG A 256 -22.78 -9.71 -11.63
N LYS A 257 -22.97 -9.85 -10.32
CA LYS A 257 -23.38 -11.09 -9.62
C LYS A 257 -22.43 -12.28 -9.81
N ASN A 258 -21.17 -12.04 -10.14
CA ASN A 258 -20.16 -13.09 -10.33
C ASN A 258 -19.07 -13.11 -9.25
N ASP A 259 -19.23 -12.38 -8.16
CA ASP A 259 -18.37 -12.45 -6.97
C ASP A 259 -18.32 -13.85 -6.35
N ARG A 260 -19.38 -14.67 -6.52
CA ARG A 260 -19.42 -16.07 -6.08
C ARG A 260 -18.34 -16.94 -6.74
N VAL A 261 -17.96 -16.65 -7.98
CA VAL A 261 -16.91 -17.37 -8.70
C VAL A 261 -15.53 -17.11 -8.08
N LEU A 262 -15.36 -15.93 -7.48
CA LEU A 262 -14.12 -15.53 -6.85
C LEU A 262 -13.95 -16.09 -5.43
N TYR A 263 -15.06 -16.39 -4.75
CA TYR A 263 -15.08 -17.05 -3.46
C TYR A 263 -14.75 -18.54 -3.61
N PRO A 264 -13.87 -19.17 -2.82
CA PRO A 264 -13.36 -18.76 -1.50
C PRO A 264 -11.89 -18.33 -1.48
N ALA A 265 -11.38 -17.65 -2.49
CA ALA A 265 -9.97 -17.23 -2.51
C ALA A 265 -9.63 -16.31 -1.32
N GLY A 266 -8.43 -16.45 -0.79
CA GLY A 266 -7.91 -15.51 0.21
C GLY A 266 -7.64 -14.13 -0.41
N VAL A 267 -7.66 -13.07 0.42
CA VAL A 267 -7.52 -11.66 -0.03
C VAL A 267 -6.28 -11.47 -0.93
N GLY A 268 -5.12 -11.93 -0.50
CA GLY A 268 -3.89 -11.76 -1.28
C GLY A 268 -3.84 -12.62 -2.54
N GLU A 269 -4.49 -13.80 -2.54
CA GLU A 269 -4.60 -14.66 -3.72
C GLU A 269 -5.59 -14.06 -4.72
N LEU A 270 -6.74 -13.60 -4.24
CA LEU A 270 -7.72 -12.92 -5.09
C LEU A 270 -7.11 -11.69 -5.78
N ALA A 271 -6.41 -10.84 -5.01
CA ALA A 271 -5.75 -9.67 -5.56
C ALA A 271 -4.75 -10.05 -6.68
N ALA A 272 -3.96 -11.10 -6.47
CA ALA A 272 -3.01 -11.59 -7.47
C ALA A 272 -3.68 -12.11 -8.75
N ARG A 273 -4.82 -12.81 -8.62
CA ARG A 273 -5.61 -13.28 -9.77
C ARG A 273 -6.25 -12.12 -10.55
N LEU A 274 -6.72 -11.09 -9.84
CA LEU A 274 -7.28 -9.89 -10.47
C LEU A 274 -6.21 -9.09 -11.21
N ASP A 275 -5.01 -8.99 -10.64
CA ASP A 275 -3.86 -8.37 -11.30
C ASP A 275 -3.46 -9.11 -12.59
N GLN A 276 -3.50 -10.44 -12.62
CA GLN A 276 -3.26 -11.22 -13.84
C GLN A 276 -4.24 -10.88 -14.97
N ALA A 277 -5.52 -10.65 -14.64
CA ALA A 277 -6.52 -10.28 -15.63
C ALA A 277 -6.35 -8.85 -16.17
N ARG A 278 -5.83 -7.96 -15.33
CA ARG A 278 -5.56 -6.56 -15.67
C ARG A 278 -4.31 -6.10 -14.90
N PRO A 279 -3.11 -6.31 -15.45
CA PRO A 279 -1.88 -5.94 -14.79
C PRO A 279 -1.85 -4.44 -14.43
N ALA A 280 -1.48 -4.14 -13.19
CA ALA A 280 -1.32 -2.77 -12.73
C ALA A 280 0.07 -2.23 -13.07
N GLY A 281 0.17 -0.92 -13.29
CA GLY A 281 1.46 -0.24 -13.43
C GLY A 281 2.16 -0.02 -12.10
N PHE A 282 1.38 0.06 -11.02
CA PHE A 282 1.87 0.26 -9.67
C PHE A 282 0.95 -0.41 -8.65
N HIS A 283 1.53 -1.08 -7.65
CA HIS A 283 0.81 -1.75 -6.58
C HIS A 283 0.98 -0.98 -5.27
N ARG A 284 -0.12 -0.84 -4.54
CA ARG A 284 -0.15 -0.41 -3.14
C ARG A 284 -0.62 -1.59 -2.30
N ILE A 285 0.27 -2.10 -1.48
CA ILE A 285 0.07 -3.34 -0.72
C ILE A 285 0.20 -3.04 0.76
N MET A 286 -0.77 -3.49 1.55
CA MET A 286 -0.64 -3.51 3.00
C MET A 286 -0.22 -4.91 3.43
N LEU A 287 0.89 -4.99 4.13
CA LEU A 287 1.48 -6.22 4.66
C LEU A 287 1.38 -6.25 6.18
N ARG A 288 1.17 -7.43 6.74
CA ARG A 288 1.26 -7.72 8.18
C ARG A 288 2.15 -8.93 8.39
N ARG A 289 2.72 -9.04 9.58
CA ARG A 289 3.43 -10.26 9.95
C ARG A 289 2.44 -11.42 10.03
N ALA A 290 2.74 -12.50 9.34
CA ALA A 290 1.99 -13.74 9.51
C ALA A 290 2.16 -14.22 10.95
N PRO A 291 1.09 -14.63 11.66
CA PRO A 291 1.22 -15.26 12.97
C PRO A 291 2.12 -16.48 12.87
N ALA A 292 2.97 -16.72 13.88
CA ALA A 292 3.82 -17.89 13.93
C ALA A 292 2.96 -19.16 13.78
N GLY A 293 3.23 -19.97 12.76
CA GLY A 293 2.47 -21.17 12.43
C GLY A 293 1.29 -20.99 11.44
N ALA A 294 1.01 -19.78 10.98
CA ALA A 294 -0.11 -19.49 10.06
C ALA A 294 0.39 -19.26 8.62
N LEU A 295 0.96 -20.28 7.99
CA LEU A 295 1.04 -20.36 6.52
C LEU A 295 -0.30 -20.80 5.90
N ALA A 296 -1.31 -21.04 6.71
CA ALA A 296 -2.64 -21.40 6.24
C ALA A 296 -3.41 -20.12 5.87
N VAL A 297 -3.80 -20.04 4.61
CA VAL A 297 -4.85 -19.17 4.09
C VAL A 297 -5.98 -19.11 5.11
N THR A 298 -6.02 -18.07 5.93
CA THR A 298 -7.21 -17.77 6.72
C THR A 298 -8.27 -17.32 5.73
N ARG A 299 -9.10 -18.27 5.31
CA ARG A 299 -10.38 -17.94 4.69
C ARG A 299 -11.06 -16.95 5.62
N ALA A 300 -11.49 -15.82 5.08
CA ALA A 300 -12.32 -14.91 5.87
C ALA A 300 -13.48 -15.74 6.44
N GLY A 301 -13.50 -15.96 7.74
CA GLY A 301 -14.50 -16.78 8.39
C GLY A 301 -14.04 -18.10 9.02
N GLU A 302 -12.82 -18.59 8.78
CA GLU A 302 -12.28 -19.74 9.49
C GLU A 302 -11.32 -19.24 10.58
N GLY A 303 -11.83 -19.11 11.79
CA GLY A 303 -11.02 -18.79 12.96
C GLY A 303 -11.69 -17.82 13.94
N THR A 304 -11.12 -17.74 15.10
CA THR A 304 -11.54 -16.90 16.23
C THR A 304 -11.06 -15.45 16.13
N ARG A 305 -10.60 -15.00 14.94
CA ARG A 305 -10.09 -13.65 14.77
C ARG A 305 -11.23 -12.64 14.81
N PRO A 306 -11.13 -11.56 15.59
CA PRO A 306 -12.16 -10.54 15.65
C PRO A 306 -12.28 -9.79 14.31
N LEU A 307 -13.51 -9.42 13.96
CA LEU A 307 -13.79 -8.53 12.84
C LEU A 307 -13.93 -7.11 13.38
N HIS A 308 -13.28 -6.17 12.69
CA HIS A 308 -13.32 -4.76 13.03
C HIS A 308 -14.02 -3.97 11.94
N TRP A 309 -14.84 -3.01 12.33
CA TRP A 309 -15.37 -2.00 11.41
C TRP A 309 -14.25 -1.06 11.00
N THR A 310 -14.07 -0.86 9.70
CA THR A 310 -12.96 -0.01 9.20
C THR A 310 -13.25 1.47 9.30
N GLY A 311 -14.53 1.87 9.32
CA GLY A 311 -14.93 3.27 9.25
C GLY A 311 -14.74 3.93 7.90
N LEU A 312 -14.34 3.19 6.86
CA LEU A 312 -14.09 3.72 5.52
C LEU A 312 -15.38 4.01 4.75
N TYR A 313 -16.45 3.34 5.11
CA TYR A 313 -17.73 3.42 4.43
C TYR A 313 -18.77 4.17 5.25
N SER A 314 -19.48 5.08 4.61
CA SER A 314 -20.79 5.51 5.09
C SER A 314 -21.83 4.50 4.62
N VAL A 315 -22.78 4.13 5.52
CA VAL A 315 -23.83 3.17 5.19
C VAL A 315 -25.19 3.79 5.42
N ARG A 316 -26.04 3.72 4.40
CA ARG A 316 -27.43 4.12 4.48
C ARG A 316 -28.33 2.89 4.36
N PHE A 317 -29.35 2.81 5.19
CA PHE A 317 -30.33 1.73 5.17
C PHE A 317 -31.67 2.27 4.65
N SER A 318 -32.26 1.54 3.71
CA SER A 318 -33.64 1.79 3.24
C SER A 318 -34.43 0.49 3.29
N GLN A 319 -35.69 0.56 3.70
CA GLN A 319 -36.58 -0.62 3.66
C GLN A 319 -37.00 -0.88 2.21
N SER A 320 -36.97 -2.13 1.80
CA SER A 320 -37.60 -2.56 0.56
C SER A 320 -39.10 -2.71 0.82
N ALA A 321 -39.92 -1.99 0.06
CA ALA A 321 -41.37 -2.00 0.22
C ALA A 321 -42.00 -3.40 -0.03
N GLU A 322 -41.30 -4.28 -0.74
CA GLU A 322 -41.81 -5.57 -1.19
C GLU A 322 -41.18 -6.80 -0.55
N ARG A 323 -40.08 -6.62 0.21
CA ARG A 323 -39.30 -7.74 0.74
C ARG A 323 -39.00 -7.57 2.24
N ARG A 324 -38.94 -8.69 2.98
CA ARG A 324 -38.46 -8.71 4.40
C ARG A 324 -36.95 -8.40 4.50
N THR A 325 -36.37 -7.71 3.54
CA THR A 325 -34.97 -7.34 3.45
C THR A 325 -34.78 -5.85 3.55
N VAL A 326 -33.64 -5.45 4.07
CA VAL A 326 -33.21 -4.06 4.15
C VAL A 326 -32.08 -3.84 3.14
N LYS A 327 -32.24 -2.86 2.30
CA LYS A 327 -31.20 -2.45 1.38
C LYS A 327 -30.16 -1.59 2.13
N ALA A 328 -28.91 -2.05 2.17
CA ALA A 328 -27.80 -1.27 2.69
C ALA A 328 -26.96 -0.73 1.51
N VAL A 329 -26.79 0.58 1.47
CA VAL A 329 -25.96 1.28 0.47
C VAL A 329 -24.66 1.70 1.14
N PHE A 330 -23.56 1.17 0.66
CA PHE A 330 -22.20 1.46 1.11
C PHE A 330 -21.56 2.47 0.17
N ASN A 331 -20.95 3.51 0.72
CA ASN A 331 -20.22 4.51 -0.05
C ASN A 331 -18.86 4.78 0.59
N CYS A 332 -17.79 4.58 -0.16
CA CYS A 332 -16.42 4.91 0.21
C CYS A 332 -15.87 5.98 -0.73
N ALA A 333 -15.76 7.21 -0.24
CA ALA A 333 -15.22 8.31 -1.04
C ALA A 333 -13.75 8.12 -1.42
N ALA A 334 -12.96 7.47 -0.57
CA ALA A 334 -11.53 7.27 -0.79
C ALA A 334 -11.20 6.42 -2.03
N PHE A 335 -12.12 5.51 -2.41
CA PHE A 335 -11.97 4.63 -3.57
C PHE A 335 -12.97 4.93 -4.69
N HIS A 336 -13.86 5.90 -4.52
CA HIS A 336 -15.01 6.10 -5.41
C HIS A 336 -15.87 4.82 -5.57
N VAL A 337 -15.90 3.97 -4.51
CA VAL A 337 -16.63 2.70 -4.50
C VAL A 337 -18.00 2.91 -3.89
N ARG A 338 -19.03 2.52 -4.61
CA ARG A 338 -20.42 2.47 -4.13
C ARG A 338 -21.03 1.13 -4.53
N PHE A 339 -21.59 0.42 -3.57
CA PHE A 339 -22.33 -0.83 -3.82
C PHE A 339 -23.50 -0.99 -2.87
N GLU A 340 -24.38 -1.92 -3.19
CA GLU A 340 -25.61 -2.16 -2.48
C GLU A 340 -25.76 -3.65 -2.14
N HIS A 341 -26.24 -3.93 -0.94
CA HIS A 341 -26.56 -5.29 -0.51
C HIS A 341 -27.94 -5.35 0.11
N GLU A 342 -28.70 -6.38 -0.23
CA GLU A 342 -29.91 -6.75 0.50
C GLU A 342 -29.52 -7.58 1.73
N LEU A 343 -29.89 -7.10 2.89
CA LEU A 343 -29.60 -7.71 4.18
C LEU A 343 -30.88 -8.20 4.82
N THR A 344 -30.84 -9.36 5.46
CA THR A 344 -31.89 -9.77 6.39
C THR A 344 -31.90 -8.85 7.62
N ALA A 345 -33.00 -8.83 8.36
CA ALA A 345 -33.09 -8.04 9.60
C ALA A 345 -31.98 -8.38 10.61
N GLY A 346 -31.64 -9.66 10.72
CA GLY A 346 -30.52 -10.11 11.58
C GLY A 346 -29.17 -9.60 11.08
N GLN A 347 -28.90 -9.64 9.78
CA GLN A 347 -27.68 -9.12 9.19
C GLN A 347 -27.55 -7.59 9.35
N GLN A 348 -28.67 -6.86 9.19
CA GLN A 348 -28.68 -5.42 9.44
C GLN A 348 -28.35 -5.10 10.90
N LEU A 349 -28.95 -5.84 11.85
CA LEU A 349 -28.69 -5.63 13.27
C LEU A 349 -27.19 -5.82 13.60
N VAL A 350 -26.59 -6.89 13.06
CA VAL A 350 -25.16 -7.17 13.20
C VAL A 350 -24.31 -6.06 12.63
N LEU A 351 -24.61 -5.59 11.41
CA LEU A 351 -23.85 -4.51 10.78
C LEU A 351 -23.95 -3.21 11.60
N ARG A 352 -25.15 -2.86 12.08
CA ARG A 352 -25.34 -1.67 12.93
C ARG A 352 -24.53 -1.75 14.22
N ALA A 353 -24.52 -2.91 14.88
CA ALA A 353 -23.76 -3.06 16.11
C ALA A 353 -22.24 -3.09 15.86
N LEU A 354 -21.79 -3.71 14.77
CA LEU A 354 -20.39 -3.64 14.35
C LEU A 354 -19.95 -2.18 14.08
N MET A 355 -20.80 -1.41 13.40
CA MET A 355 -20.53 0.01 13.17
C MET A 355 -20.48 0.82 14.48
N ALA A 356 -21.34 0.51 15.43
CA ALA A 356 -21.42 1.21 16.72
C ALA A 356 -20.28 0.83 17.66
N ALA A 357 -19.94 -0.46 17.74
CA ALA A 357 -18.93 -0.98 18.66
C ALA A 357 -17.50 -0.97 18.08
N GLY A 358 -17.36 -0.81 16.76
CA GLY A 358 -16.07 -0.88 16.07
C GLY A 358 -15.51 -2.30 15.93
N VAL A 359 -16.03 -3.27 16.69
CA VAL A 359 -15.62 -4.67 16.68
C VAL A 359 -16.84 -5.57 16.80
N ALA A 360 -16.81 -6.71 16.12
CA ALA A 360 -17.89 -7.67 16.23
C ALA A 360 -17.91 -8.31 17.64
N PRO A 361 -19.06 -8.34 18.32
CA PRO A 361 -19.20 -9.04 19.59
C PRO A 361 -18.86 -10.54 19.48
N ASP A 362 -18.39 -11.13 20.57
CA ASP A 362 -18.08 -12.55 20.63
C ASP A 362 -19.26 -13.42 20.20
N GLY A 363 -18.97 -14.42 19.37
CA GLY A 363 -20.01 -15.34 18.88
C GLY A 363 -20.71 -14.90 17.58
N TRP A 364 -20.63 -13.65 17.16
CA TRP A 364 -21.32 -13.15 15.95
C TRP A 364 -20.67 -13.64 14.67
N THR A 365 -19.35 -13.67 14.63
CA THR A 365 -18.61 -14.31 13.53
C THR A 365 -19.01 -15.76 13.34
N LYS A 366 -19.26 -16.50 14.44
CA LYS A 366 -19.74 -17.87 14.40
C LYS A 366 -21.14 -17.96 13.77
N GLN A 367 -22.03 -17.03 14.07
CA GLN A 367 -23.40 -17.04 13.54
C GLN A 367 -23.44 -16.74 12.03
N TRP A 368 -22.63 -15.80 11.55
CA TRP A 368 -22.51 -15.51 10.13
C TRP A 368 -21.78 -16.62 9.36
N ASN A 369 -20.81 -17.25 10.00
CA ASN A 369 -20.06 -18.35 9.40
C ASN A 369 -20.85 -19.66 9.31
N ARG A 370 -22.02 -19.76 9.96
CA ARG A 370 -22.89 -20.96 9.85
C ARG A 370 -23.48 -21.14 8.47
N THR A 371 -23.70 -20.07 7.71
CA THR A 371 -24.29 -20.13 6.36
C THR A 371 -23.25 -19.84 5.30
N ALA A 372 -23.37 -20.49 4.15
CA ALA A 372 -22.49 -20.23 3.00
C ALA A 372 -22.57 -18.77 2.54
N GLU A 373 -23.77 -18.18 2.56
CA GLU A 373 -23.98 -16.80 2.18
C GLU A 373 -23.38 -15.81 3.19
N GLY A 374 -23.48 -16.09 4.50
CA GLY A 374 -22.83 -15.27 5.54
C GLY A 374 -21.31 -15.26 5.38
N ARG A 375 -20.70 -16.42 5.15
CA ARG A 375 -19.25 -16.50 4.88
C ARG A 375 -18.85 -15.71 3.63
N ARG A 376 -19.63 -15.82 2.54
CA ARG A 376 -19.38 -15.08 1.32
C ARG A 376 -19.47 -13.56 1.54
N LEU A 377 -20.48 -13.08 2.25
CA LEU A 377 -20.61 -11.65 2.59
C LEU A 377 -19.45 -11.13 3.41
N LEU A 378 -19.02 -11.85 4.45
CA LEU A 378 -17.87 -11.45 5.25
C LEU A 378 -16.58 -11.41 4.42
N TRP A 379 -16.38 -12.40 3.56
CA TRP A 379 -15.26 -12.42 2.63
C TRP A 379 -15.29 -11.22 1.68
N LEU A 380 -16.43 -10.93 1.09
CA LEU A 380 -16.61 -9.80 0.18
C LEU A 380 -16.36 -8.46 0.90
N TRP A 381 -16.90 -8.30 2.11
CA TRP A 381 -16.69 -7.10 2.91
C TRP A 381 -15.25 -6.93 3.35
N ALA A 382 -14.55 -7.99 3.66
CA ALA A 382 -13.12 -7.94 3.97
C ALA A 382 -12.31 -7.48 2.74
N GLY A 383 -12.59 -8.04 1.57
CA GLY A 383 -11.93 -7.64 0.31
C GLY A 383 -12.26 -6.21 -0.11
N LEU A 384 -13.48 -5.74 0.13
CA LEU A 384 -13.90 -4.36 -0.10
C LEU A 384 -13.35 -3.38 0.96
N GLY A 385 -12.80 -3.87 2.06
CA GLY A 385 -12.34 -3.03 3.16
C GLY A 385 -13.48 -2.47 4.02
N VAL A 386 -14.67 -3.05 3.99
CA VAL A 386 -15.79 -2.70 4.90
C VAL A 386 -15.47 -3.16 6.32
N VAL A 387 -14.91 -4.37 6.43
CA VAL A 387 -14.41 -4.94 7.67
C VAL A 387 -12.94 -5.33 7.50
N ALA A 388 -12.20 -5.38 8.59
CA ALA A 388 -10.86 -5.90 8.64
C ALA A 388 -10.77 -7.04 9.65
N VAL A 389 -9.99 -8.08 9.31
CA VAL A 389 -9.75 -9.22 10.21
C VAL A 389 -8.59 -8.85 11.13
N GLY A 390 -8.84 -8.75 12.42
CA GLY A 390 -7.85 -8.46 13.44
C GLY A 390 -7.02 -9.67 13.80
N ASP A 391 -5.89 -9.44 14.45
CA ASP A 391 -5.19 -10.47 15.19
C ASP A 391 -6.00 -10.78 16.44
N ALA A 392 -5.98 -12.04 16.89
CA ALA A 392 -6.51 -12.37 18.21
C ALA A 392 -5.82 -11.42 19.20
N ALA A 393 -6.58 -10.55 19.81
CA ALA A 393 -6.04 -9.54 20.70
C ALA A 393 -5.15 -10.24 21.72
N GLY A 394 -3.91 -9.79 21.83
CA GLY A 394 -3.19 -9.95 23.06
C GLY A 394 -4.10 -9.36 24.15
N ALA A 395 -4.90 -10.20 24.77
CA ALA A 395 -5.57 -9.88 26.01
C ALA A 395 -4.45 -9.63 27.02
N GLY A 396 -4.37 -8.42 27.46
CA GLY A 396 -3.47 -8.06 28.55
C GLY A 396 -2.47 -6.96 28.15
N VAL A 397 -2.79 -5.76 28.44
CA VAL A 397 -2.27 -4.98 29.55
C VAL A 397 -3.11 -3.72 29.63
N ARG A 398 -4.16 -3.76 30.44
CA ARG A 398 -4.62 -2.59 31.16
C ARG A 398 -3.75 -2.55 32.41
N GLY A 399 -2.86 -1.62 32.48
CA GLY A 399 -2.09 -1.23 33.60
C GLY A 399 -1.84 0.24 33.48
#